data_9efcfe4ddaf5b7ce7835368f640fd755
#
_entry.id   9efcfe4ddaf5b7ce7835368f640fd755
#
_cell.length_a   1.000
_cell.length_b   1.000
_cell.length_c   1.000
_cell.angle_alpha   90.00
_cell.angle_beta   90.00
_cell.angle_gamma   90.00
#
_symmetry.space_group_name_H-M   'P 1'
#
loop_
_entity.id
_entity.type
_entity.pdbx_description
1 polymer ?
#
loop_
_entity_poly.entity_id
_entity_poly.type
_entity_poly.pdbx_seq_one_letter_code
_entity_poly.pdbx_strand_id
1 'polypeptide(L)'
;MLRTSRFRIAAFVAFVAIVVSVSFVASVVVAAQTFRARVDTVQVTVTVIDAGGRLITGLSRDDFELFEDGAPQPITQFTDERVPVSLGVLLDASDSMRGQPIVDARAAVDRFLAVLLEGGDEAFVAAFNHLPRIVAPWTRPPASLRGRLEPFRPSGGTAIYDALVASAPLFERRMHIRAALLVVSDGADTASDRRLQEARDVLRRSDPFVYAIAIDSAAATASTRVNADALRDITGPTGGYTEVVQGAADLGPATERIANELNNQYMLGYVPSKAPDGGWREIRVRMKDRSHFTRARRGYYAN
;
A
#
# COMPACT_ATOMS: atom_id res chain seq x y z
N MET A 1 7.63 -85.18 -15.75
CA MET A 1 7.62 -84.20 -14.63
C MET A 1 8.61 -82.99 -14.77
N LEU A 2 9.36 -82.85 -15.84
CA LEU A 2 10.40 -81.76 -15.99
C LEU A 2 9.97 -80.53 -16.77
N ARG A 3 8.81 -80.53 -17.43
CA ARG A 3 8.33 -79.42 -18.26
C ARG A 3 7.62 -78.27 -17.50
N THR A 4 7.00 -78.61 -16.36
CA THR A 4 6.23 -77.65 -15.54
C THR A 4 7.10 -76.77 -14.64
N SER A 5 8.32 -77.25 -14.29
CA SER A 5 9.26 -76.50 -13.44
C SER A 5 9.89 -75.31 -14.19
N ARG A 6 10.25 -75.46 -15.46
CA ARG A 6 10.87 -74.39 -16.26
C ARG A 6 9.89 -73.25 -16.54
N PHE A 7 8.61 -73.51 -16.68
CA PHE A 7 7.60 -72.48 -16.92
C PHE A 7 7.35 -71.65 -15.66
N ARG A 8 7.38 -72.25 -14.48
CA ARG A 8 7.24 -71.55 -13.19
C ARG A 8 8.42 -70.64 -12.87
N ILE A 9 9.65 -71.11 -13.20
CA ILE A 9 10.87 -70.26 -13.00
C ILE A 9 10.89 -69.09 -13.97
N ALA A 10 10.53 -69.29 -15.24
CA ALA A 10 10.48 -68.23 -16.23
C ALA A 10 9.41 -67.14 -15.87
N ALA A 11 8.23 -67.59 -15.38
CA ALA A 11 7.18 -66.68 -14.91
C ALA A 11 7.59 -65.89 -13.67
N PHE A 12 8.32 -66.52 -12.73
CA PHE A 12 8.83 -65.86 -11.53
C PHE A 12 9.92 -64.80 -11.87
N VAL A 13 10.84 -65.14 -12.77
CA VAL A 13 11.89 -64.21 -13.22
C VAL A 13 11.27 -63.01 -13.97
N ALA A 14 10.26 -63.24 -14.82
CA ALA A 14 9.55 -62.15 -15.51
C ALA A 14 8.80 -61.24 -14.53
N PHE A 15 8.16 -61.81 -13.50
CA PHE A 15 7.47 -61.04 -12.47
C PHE A 15 8.42 -60.19 -11.64
N VAL A 16 9.57 -60.75 -11.23
CA VAL A 16 10.60 -59.96 -10.50
C VAL A 16 11.18 -58.83 -11.36
N ALA A 17 11.42 -59.07 -12.66
CA ALA A 17 11.90 -58.03 -13.57
C ALA A 17 10.90 -56.90 -13.75
N ILE A 18 9.58 -57.22 -13.82
CA ILE A 18 8.52 -56.17 -13.90
C ILE A 18 8.44 -55.38 -12.60
N VAL A 19 8.50 -56.01 -11.42
CA VAL A 19 8.46 -55.33 -10.13
C VAL A 19 9.66 -54.40 -9.95
N VAL A 20 10.88 -54.84 -10.33
CA VAL A 20 12.08 -54.01 -10.28
C VAL A 20 12.00 -52.82 -11.25
N SER A 21 11.47 -53.01 -12.46
CA SER A 21 11.30 -51.93 -13.45
C SER A 21 10.26 -50.91 -12.99
N VAL A 22 9.14 -51.34 -12.39
CA VAL A 22 8.11 -50.43 -11.86
C VAL A 22 8.66 -49.63 -10.67
N SER A 23 9.42 -50.30 -9.78
CA SER A 23 10.06 -49.60 -8.63
C SER A 23 11.09 -48.57 -9.08
N PHE A 24 11.84 -48.84 -10.14
CA PHE A 24 12.82 -47.92 -10.68
C PHE A 24 12.17 -46.68 -11.35
N VAL A 25 11.07 -46.91 -12.09
CA VAL A 25 10.30 -45.82 -12.71
C VAL A 25 9.63 -44.93 -11.63
N ALA A 26 9.09 -45.54 -10.57
CA ALA A 26 8.51 -44.81 -9.45
C ALA A 26 9.55 -43.94 -8.71
N SER A 27 10.78 -44.43 -8.56
CA SER A 27 11.89 -43.70 -7.92
C SER A 27 12.37 -42.50 -8.75
N VAL A 28 12.32 -42.61 -10.09
CA VAL A 28 12.71 -41.49 -10.98
C VAL A 28 11.63 -40.41 -11.04
N VAL A 29 10.35 -40.77 -10.92
CA VAL A 29 9.25 -39.81 -10.91
C VAL A 29 9.22 -38.97 -9.61
N VAL A 30 9.66 -39.51 -8.48
CA VAL A 30 9.76 -38.79 -7.20
C VAL A 30 10.91 -37.79 -7.18
N ALA A 31 11.95 -37.97 -8.01
CA ALA A 31 13.09 -37.05 -8.08
C ALA A 31 12.82 -35.78 -8.92
N ALA A 32 11.68 -35.69 -9.60
CA ALA A 32 11.25 -34.51 -10.36
C ALA A 32 10.32 -33.59 -9.56
N GLN A 33 10.49 -33.48 -8.25
CA GLN A 33 9.96 -32.34 -7.51
C GLN A 33 10.78 -31.12 -7.94
N THR A 34 10.32 -30.43 -8.97
CA THR A 34 10.74 -29.07 -9.27
C THR A 34 10.50 -28.26 -8.01
N PHE A 35 11.56 -28.00 -7.24
CA PHE A 35 11.59 -26.93 -6.27
C PHE A 35 11.38 -25.65 -7.09
N ARG A 36 10.12 -25.24 -7.24
CA ARG A 36 9.81 -23.86 -7.59
C ARG A 36 10.17 -23.07 -6.34
N ALA A 37 11.41 -22.65 -6.25
CA ALA A 37 11.78 -21.60 -5.31
C ALA A 37 10.83 -20.43 -5.65
N ARG A 38 9.89 -20.15 -4.75
CA ARG A 38 9.07 -18.96 -4.84
C ARG A 38 10.04 -17.82 -4.59
N VAL A 39 10.47 -17.18 -5.65
CA VAL A 39 11.31 -16.00 -5.55
C VAL A 39 10.37 -14.86 -5.16
N ASP A 40 10.28 -14.60 -3.87
CA ASP A 40 9.46 -13.50 -3.36
C ASP A 40 10.13 -12.19 -3.74
N THR A 41 9.58 -11.53 -4.74
CA THR A 41 10.02 -10.21 -5.20
C THR A 41 9.44 -9.14 -4.28
N VAL A 42 10.29 -8.31 -3.72
CA VAL A 42 9.87 -7.12 -2.99
C VAL A 42 9.61 -6.00 -3.99
N GLN A 43 8.38 -5.51 -3.99
CA GLN A 43 7.97 -4.39 -4.85
C GLN A 43 8.05 -3.09 -4.06
N VAL A 44 8.58 -2.05 -4.69
CA VAL A 44 8.77 -0.72 -4.10
C VAL A 44 8.17 0.32 -5.03
N THR A 45 7.09 0.95 -4.61
CA THR A 45 6.52 2.10 -5.32
C THR A 45 7.38 3.33 -5.01
N VAL A 46 7.66 4.13 -6.04
CA VAL A 46 8.56 5.29 -5.93
C VAL A 46 7.94 6.49 -6.65
N THR A 47 7.90 7.61 -5.96
CA THR A 47 7.64 8.92 -6.57
C THR A 47 8.97 9.64 -6.73
N VAL A 48 9.20 10.26 -7.89
CA VAL A 48 10.39 11.10 -8.13
C VAL A 48 9.97 12.54 -8.35
N ILE A 49 10.64 13.46 -7.65
CA ILE A 49 10.38 14.89 -7.70
C ILE A 49 11.68 15.69 -7.89
N ASP A 50 11.56 16.89 -8.45
CA ASP A 50 12.65 17.86 -8.47
C ASP A 50 12.71 18.68 -7.15
N ALA A 51 13.67 19.60 -7.05
CA ALA A 51 13.81 20.49 -5.90
C ALA A 51 12.61 21.42 -5.67
N GLY A 52 11.78 21.65 -6.69
CA GLY A 52 10.52 22.42 -6.61
C GLY A 52 9.31 21.54 -6.24
N GLY A 53 9.51 20.24 -6.01
CA GLY A 53 8.41 19.30 -5.69
C GLY A 53 7.60 18.86 -6.90
N ARG A 54 8.02 19.15 -8.13
CA ARG A 54 7.33 18.73 -9.35
C ARG A 54 7.70 17.30 -9.69
N LEU A 55 6.71 16.51 -10.11
CA LEU A 55 6.89 15.11 -10.53
C LEU A 55 7.83 15.02 -11.75
N ILE A 56 8.73 14.07 -11.70
CA ILE A 56 9.63 13.70 -12.80
C ILE A 56 9.15 12.38 -13.38
N THR A 57 8.80 12.37 -14.66
CA THR A 57 8.32 11.23 -15.41
C THR A 57 9.27 10.88 -16.56
N GLY A 58 9.09 9.69 -17.20
CA GLY A 58 9.90 9.27 -18.32
C GLY A 58 11.30 8.79 -17.95
N LEU A 59 11.54 8.43 -16.67
CA LEU A 59 12.78 7.84 -16.22
C LEU A 59 12.84 6.35 -16.59
N SER A 60 14.03 5.84 -16.74
CA SER A 60 14.32 4.41 -16.99
C SER A 60 14.78 3.72 -15.70
N ARG A 61 14.78 2.38 -15.70
CA ARG A 61 15.32 1.58 -14.59
C ARG A 61 16.75 2.01 -14.22
N ASP A 62 17.56 2.39 -15.21
CA ASP A 62 18.97 2.70 -15.03
C ASP A 62 19.21 4.04 -14.33
N ASP A 63 18.19 4.86 -14.14
CA ASP A 63 18.26 6.12 -13.39
C ASP A 63 18.17 5.90 -11.87
N PHE A 64 17.78 4.69 -11.43
CA PHE A 64 17.55 4.35 -10.02
C PHE A 64 18.70 3.52 -9.44
N GLU A 65 18.93 3.73 -8.15
CA GLU A 65 19.74 2.89 -7.27
C GLU A 65 18.88 2.42 -6.10
N LEU A 66 18.81 1.10 -5.86
CA LEU A 66 18.02 0.52 -4.78
C LEU A 66 18.94 -0.17 -3.77
N PHE A 67 18.66 0.02 -2.49
CA PHE A 67 19.42 -0.56 -1.38
C PHE A 67 18.46 -1.21 -0.37
N GLU A 68 18.88 -2.37 0.17
CA GLU A 68 18.27 -3.01 1.34
C GLU A 68 19.31 -3.11 2.45
N ASP A 69 19.01 -2.62 3.64
CA ASP A 69 19.94 -2.57 4.80
C ASP A 69 21.31 -1.97 4.42
N GLY A 70 21.33 -0.99 3.53
CA GLY A 70 22.53 -0.35 3.03
C GLY A 70 23.27 -1.11 1.91
N ALA A 71 22.91 -2.36 1.63
CA ALA A 71 23.50 -3.15 0.55
C ALA A 71 22.77 -2.88 -0.78
N PRO A 72 23.49 -2.63 -1.90
CA PRO A 72 22.87 -2.41 -3.20
C PRO A 72 22.13 -3.67 -3.68
N GLN A 73 20.95 -3.48 -4.26
CA GLN A 73 20.11 -4.55 -4.81
C GLN A 73 19.88 -4.33 -6.31
N PRO A 74 20.00 -5.37 -7.13
CA PRO A 74 19.69 -5.27 -8.55
C PRO A 74 18.18 -5.10 -8.75
N ILE A 75 17.76 -4.10 -9.50
CA ILE A 75 16.37 -3.91 -9.90
C ILE A 75 16.04 -4.94 -10.98
N THR A 76 15.23 -5.94 -10.65
CA THR A 76 14.85 -7.04 -11.55
C THR A 76 13.54 -6.78 -12.28
N GLN A 77 12.68 -5.91 -11.74
CA GLN A 77 11.43 -5.48 -12.34
C GLN A 77 11.35 -3.96 -12.32
N PHE A 78 10.80 -3.39 -13.37
CA PHE A 78 10.61 -1.94 -13.50
C PHE A 78 9.38 -1.67 -14.37
N THR A 79 8.54 -0.74 -13.94
CA THR A 79 7.52 -0.14 -14.79
C THR A 79 7.29 1.32 -14.42
N ASP A 80 7.09 2.15 -15.42
CA ASP A 80 6.62 3.54 -15.37
C ASP A 80 5.16 3.64 -15.84
N GLU A 81 4.57 2.51 -16.26
CA GLU A 81 3.16 2.46 -16.61
C GLU A 81 2.28 2.57 -15.36
N ARG A 82 1.13 3.20 -15.55
CA ARG A 82 0.13 3.30 -14.49
C ARG A 82 -0.35 1.90 -14.08
N VAL A 83 -0.18 1.58 -12.81
CA VAL A 83 -0.73 0.35 -12.21
C VAL A 83 -1.94 0.73 -11.34
N PRO A 84 -3.05 -0.02 -11.40
CA PRO A 84 -4.22 0.25 -10.56
C PRO A 84 -3.88 0.30 -9.06
N VAL A 85 -4.62 1.12 -8.32
CA VAL A 85 -4.42 1.36 -6.89
C VAL A 85 -5.62 0.95 -6.05
N SER A 86 -5.37 0.40 -4.86
CA SER A 86 -6.35 0.23 -3.78
C SER A 86 -6.23 1.43 -2.84
N LEU A 87 -7.23 2.34 -2.86
CA LEU A 87 -7.22 3.59 -2.10
C LEU A 87 -8.21 3.56 -0.94
N GLY A 88 -7.72 3.76 0.29
CA GLY A 88 -8.56 4.12 1.43
C GLY A 88 -8.74 5.63 1.56
N VAL A 89 -9.92 6.08 1.94
CA VAL A 89 -10.18 7.49 2.28
C VAL A 89 -10.75 7.56 3.70
N LEU A 90 -10.08 8.33 4.57
CA LEU A 90 -10.53 8.65 5.91
C LEU A 90 -10.90 10.13 5.96
N LEU A 91 -12.19 10.41 6.18
CA LEU A 91 -12.70 11.77 6.32
C LEU A 91 -13.00 12.09 7.77
N ASP A 92 -12.39 13.16 8.26
CA ASP A 92 -12.72 13.73 9.57
C ASP A 92 -14.14 14.29 9.57
N ALA A 93 -14.91 13.90 10.57
CA ALA A 93 -16.24 14.39 10.86
C ALA A 93 -16.35 14.82 12.34
N SER A 94 -15.28 15.40 12.89
CA SER A 94 -15.25 16.00 14.24
C SER A 94 -15.99 17.34 14.28
N ASP A 95 -16.17 17.89 15.46
CA ASP A 95 -16.91 19.16 15.66
C ASP A 95 -16.28 20.35 14.90
N SER A 96 -14.97 20.37 14.72
CA SER A 96 -14.25 21.43 13.97
C SER A 96 -14.62 21.46 12.50
N MET A 97 -14.96 20.30 11.92
CA MET A 97 -15.40 20.18 10.53
C MET A 97 -16.83 20.68 10.29
N ARG A 98 -17.53 21.15 11.32
CA ARG A 98 -18.94 21.59 11.19
C ARG A 98 -19.10 22.79 10.27
N GLY A 99 -20.16 22.78 9.47
CA GLY A 99 -20.50 23.84 8.52
C GLY A 99 -19.84 23.65 7.16
N GLN A 100 -19.20 24.67 6.62
CA GLN A 100 -18.60 24.66 5.28
C GLN A 100 -17.43 23.68 5.13
N PRO A 101 -16.52 23.49 6.10
CA PRO A 101 -15.38 22.57 5.95
C PRO A 101 -15.78 21.13 5.58
N ILE A 102 -16.80 20.55 6.22
CA ILE A 102 -17.25 19.18 5.89
C ILE A 102 -17.90 19.09 4.50
N VAL A 103 -18.58 20.15 4.07
CA VAL A 103 -19.22 20.19 2.74
C VAL A 103 -18.14 20.18 1.66
N ASP A 104 -17.12 21.02 1.83
CA ASP A 104 -16.03 21.18 0.87
C ASP A 104 -15.14 19.93 0.83
N ALA A 105 -14.84 19.35 2.00
CA ALA A 105 -14.06 18.12 2.09
C ALA A 105 -14.77 16.93 1.42
N ARG A 106 -16.09 16.80 1.59
CA ARG A 106 -16.91 15.79 0.88
C ARG A 106 -16.89 15.99 -0.62
N ALA A 107 -17.10 17.22 -1.07
CA ALA A 107 -17.06 17.53 -2.50
C ALA A 107 -15.69 17.20 -3.12
N ALA A 108 -14.60 17.50 -2.42
CA ALA A 108 -13.25 17.15 -2.85
C ALA A 108 -13.04 15.62 -2.91
N VAL A 109 -13.47 14.89 -1.89
CA VAL A 109 -13.40 13.42 -1.86
C VAL A 109 -14.25 12.80 -2.96
N ASP A 110 -15.48 13.26 -3.15
CA ASP A 110 -16.38 12.76 -4.19
C ASP A 110 -15.80 13.00 -5.59
N ARG A 111 -15.21 14.17 -5.83
CA ARG A 111 -14.50 14.45 -7.08
C ARG A 111 -13.28 13.53 -7.26
N PHE A 112 -12.50 13.33 -6.21
CA PHE A 112 -11.34 12.45 -6.23
C PHE A 112 -11.74 11.03 -6.63
N LEU A 113 -12.76 10.46 -5.97
CA LEU A 113 -13.26 9.11 -6.24
C LEU A 113 -13.89 8.94 -7.62
N ALA A 114 -14.58 9.99 -8.14
CA ALA A 114 -15.36 9.90 -9.35
C ALA A 114 -14.60 10.29 -10.63
N VAL A 115 -13.62 11.19 -10.51
CA VAL A 115 -12.98 11.83 -11.66
C VAL A 115 -11.49 11.54 -11.73
N LEU A 116 -10.81 11.47 -10.56
CA LEU A 116 -9.36 11.38 -10.51
C LEU A 116 -8.85 9.95 -10.39
N LEU A 117 -9.71 9.00 -9.97
CA LEU A 117 -9.44 7.57 -10.02
C LEU A 117 -10.00 6.94 -11.29
N GLU A 118 -9.36 5.89 -11.77
CA GLU A 118 -9.79 5.17 -12.96
C GLU A 118 -10.66 3.96 -12.61
N GLY A 119 -11.38 3.42 -13.61
CA GLY A 119 -12.28 2.29 -13.40
C GLY A 119 -11.62 1.00 -12.93
N GLY A 120 -10.31 0.85 -13.16
CA GLY A 120 -9.52 -0.28 -12.67
C GLY A 120 -9.16 -0.21 -11.19
N ASP A 121 -9.23 0.98 -10.59
CA ASP A 121 -8.95 1.18 -9.17
C ASP A 121 -10.07 0.65 -8.29
N GLU A 122 -9.77 0.41 -7.02
CA GLU A 122 -10.77 0.19 -5.99
C GLU A 122 -10.59 1.18 -4.84
N ALA A 123 -11.67 1.48 -4.14
CA ALA A 123 -11.58 2.32 -2.96
C ALA A 123 -12.46 1.82 -1.82
N PHE A 124 -12.09 2.16 -0.58
CA PHE A 124 -12.99 2.16 0.56
C PHE A 124 -13.09 3.59 1.13
N VAL A 125 -14.18 3.88 1.81
CA VAL A 125 -14.36 5.14 2.52
C VAL A 125 -14.72 4.89 3.98
N ALA A 126 -14.13 5.68 4.85
CA ALA A 126 -14.43 5.72 6.27
C ALA A 126 -14.59 7.18 6.72
N ALA A 127 -15.42 7.39 7.71
CA ALA A 127 -15.51 8.65 8.44
C ALA A 127 -15.07 8.43 9.89
N PHE A 128 -14.46 9.42 10.49
CA PHE A 128 -14.09 9.36 11.89
C PHE A 128 -14.38 10.69 12.60
N ASN A 129 -14.66 10.60 13.86
CA ASN A 129 -14.68 11.68 14.83
C ASN A 129 -13.96 11.16 16.09
N HIS A 130 -14.59 11.05 17.23
CA HIS A 130 -14.07 10.31 18.38
C HIS A 130 -14.16 8.77 18.20
N LEU A 131 -14.80 8.28 17.13
CA LEU A 131 -14.88 6.87 16.75
C LEU A 131 -14.75 6.69 15.25
N PRO A 132 -13.88 5.80 14.74
CA PRO A 132 -13.80 5.47 13.34
C PRO A 132 -14.98 4.59 12.90
N ARG A 133 -15.49 4.83 11.68
CA ARG A 133 -16.56 4.05 11.04
C ARG A 133 -16.24 3.78 9.59
N ILE A 134 -16.13 2.52 9.22
CA ILE A 134 -16.06 2.13 7.82
C ILE A 134 -17.44 2.34 7.19
N VAL A 135 -17.52 3.25 6.23
CA VAL A 135 -18.77 3.65 5.56
C VAL A 135 -19.06 2.72 4.40
N ALA A 136 -18.04 2.35 3.64
CA ALA A 136 -18.15 1.35 2.59
C ALA A 136 -16.82 0.58 2.49
N PRO A 137 -16.87 -0.75 2.32
CA PRO A 137 -15.68 -1.57 2.12
C PRO A 137 -15.09 -1.33 0.72
N TRP A 138 -14.04 -2.08 0.37
CA TRP A 138 -13.47 -2.07 -0.98
C TRP A 138 -14.54 -2.20 -2.05
N THR A 139 -14.61 -1.23 -2.93
CA THR A 139 -15.67 -1.06 -3.92
C THR A 139 -15.07 -0.66 -5.28
N ARG A 140 -15.61 -1.23 -6.36
CA ARG A 140 -15.29 -0.90 -7.74
C ARG A 140 -16.54 -0.69 -8.56
N PRO A 141 -16.57 0.29 -9.46
CA PRO A 141 -15.61 1.39 -9.62
C PRO A 141 -15.68 2.36 -8.41
N PRO A 142 -14.58 3.10 -8.10
CA PRO A 142 -14.59 4.07 -6.98
C PRO A 142 -15.68 5.11 -7.06
N ALA A 143 -16.09 5.50 -8.26
CA ALA A 143 -17.18 6.45 -8.50
C ALA A 143 -18.52 6.05 -7.84
N SER A 144 -18.76 4.76 -7.58
CA SER A 144 -19.98 4.28 -6.89
C SER A 144 -20.01 4.62 -5.39
N LEU A 145 -18.89 5.12 -4.84
CA LEU A 145 -18.80 5.59 -3.45
C LEU A 145 -19.23 7.05 -3.27
N ARG A 146 -19.48 7.77 -4.39
CA ARG A 146 -19.94 9.16 -4.35
C ARG A 146 -21.15 9.33 -3.47
N GLY A 147 -21.16 10.37 -2.64
CA GLY A 147 -22.24 10.69 -1.70
C GLY A 147 -22.33 9.79 -0.47
N ARG A 148 -21.51 8.74 -0.36
CA ARG A 148 -21.56 7.82 0.79
C ARG A 148 -21.20 8.49 2.12
N LEU A 149 -20.46 9.59 2.08
CA LEU A 149 -20.06 10.35 3.27
C LEU A 149 -21.09 11.41 3.68
N GLU A 150 -22.11 11.70 2.86
CA GLU A 150 -23.12 12.73 3.17
C GLU A 150 -23.90 12.53 4.48
N PRO A 151 -24.26 11.29 4.89
CA PRO A 151 -25.03 11.07 6.11
C PRO A 151 -24.27 11.41 7.41
N PHE A 152 -22.94 11.46 7.37
CA PHE A 152 -22.13 11.67 8.56
C PHE A 152 -22.17 13.13 9.00
N ARG A 153 -22.67 13.40 10.20
CA ARG A 153 -22.74 14.75 10.78
C ARG A 153 -21.56 14.99 11.67
N PRO A 154 -20.86 16.13 11.55
CA PRO A 154 -19.76 16.48 12.42
C PRO A 154 -20.16 16.50 13.89
N SER A 155 -19.39 15.80 14.73
CA SER A 155 -19.63 15.73 16.17
C SER A 155 -18.44 15.14 16.92
N GLY A 156 -18.20 15.62 18.14
CA GLY A 156 -17.16 15.09 19.04
C GLY A 156 -15.73 15.45 18.66
N GLY A 157 -14.77 14.80 19.29
CA GLY A 157 -13.35 15.02 19.06
C GLY A 157 -12.82 14.32 17.79
N THR A 158 -11.52 14.39 17.60
CA THR A 158 -10.79 13.91 16.42
C THR A 158 -9.89 12.74 16.81
N ALA A 159 -10.20 11.51 16.35
CA ALA A 159 -9.45 10.30 16.65
C ALA A 159 -8.72 9.77 15.39
N ILE A 160 -7.69 10.50 14.94
CA ILE A 160 -6.93 10.19 13.72
C ILE A 160 -6.20 8.86 13.85
N TYR A 161 -5.50 8.64 14.99
CA TYR A 161 -4.70 7.42 15.17
C TYR A 161 -5.58 6.18 15.26
N ASP A 162 -6.75 6.28 15.91
CA ASP A 162 -7.72 5.19 15.94
C ASP A 162 -8.28 4.88 14.54
N ALA A 163 -8.54 5.91 13.73
CA ALA A 163 -9.00 5.72 12.36
C ALA A 163 -7.95 5.04 11.48
N LEU A 164 -6.68 5.38 11.63
CA LEU A 164 -5.58 4.73 10.94
C LEU A 164 -5.46 3.26 11.34
N VAL A 165 -5.50 2.95 12.65
CA VAL A 165 -5.43 1.57 13.15
C VAL A 165 -6.64 0.76 12.71
N ALA A 166 -7.85 1.31 12.76
CA ALA A 166 -9.07 0.63 12.33
C ALA A 166 -9.12 0.36 10.81
N SER A 167 -8.46 1.18 10.01
CA SER A 167 -8.41 0.99 8.55
C SER A 167 -7.38 -0.04 8.10
N ALA A 168 -6.34 -0.29 8.87
CA ALA A 168 -5.22 -1.13 8.48
C ALA A 168 -5.59 -2.58 8.10
N PRO A 169 -6.51 -3.29 8.82
CA PRO A 169 -6.92 -4.64 8.42
C PRO A 169 -7.62 -4.71 7.05
N LEU A 170 -8.16 -3.58 6.55
CA LEU A 170 -8.76 -3.56 5.22
C LEU A 170 -7.71 -3.80 4.13
N PHE A 171 -6.48 -3.31 4.33
CA PHE A 171 -5.40 -3.47 3.36
C PHE A 171 -4.97 -4.93 3.15
N GLU A 172 -5.22 -5.84 4.08
CA GLU A 172 -4.99 -7.27 3.90
C GLU A 172 -5.91 -7.90 2.83
N ARG A 173 -7.06 -7.25 2.57
CA ARG A 173 -8.08 -7.69 1.61
C ARG A 173 -8.08 -6.89 0.31
N ARG A 174 -7.09 -6.02 0.11
CA ARG A 174 -6.95 -5.23 -1.11
C ARG A 174 -6.67 -6.11 -2.32
N MET A 175 -7.14 -5.68 -3.48
CA MET A 175 -6.91 -6.40 -4.73
C MET A 175 -5.57 -6.03 -5.36
N HIS A 176 -5.18 -4.76 -5.27
CA HIS A 176 -3.99 -4.26 -5.94
C HIS A 176 -2.79 -4.23 -5.00
N ILE A 177 -1.61 -4.50 -5.55
CA ILE A 177 -0.34 -4.43 -4.82
C ILE A 177 -0.08 -2.98 -4.39
N ARG A 178 -0.36 -2.00 -5.28
CA ARG A 178 -0.28 -0.59 -4.93
C ARG A 178 -1.43 -0.23 -4.01
N ALA A 179 -1.08 0.32 -2.86
CA ALA A 179 -2.05 0.74 -1.85
C ALA A 179 -1.76 2.17 -1.41
N ALA A 180 -2.81 2.95 -1.23
CA ALA A 180 -2.74 4.30 -0.70
C ALA A 180 -3.84 4.55 0.33
N LEU A 181 -3.59 5.48 1.24
CA LEU A 181 -4.53 5.97 2.23
C LEU A 181 -4.52 7.49 2.24
N LEU A 182 -5.66 8.10 2.00
CA LEU A 182 -5.86 9.54 2.07
C LEU A 182 -6.59 9.91 3.37
N VAL A 183 -5.98 10.74 4.19
CA VAL A 183 -6.59 11.33 5.39
C VAL A 183 -6.92 12.78 5.11
N VAL A 184 -8.17 13.20 5.38
CA VAL A 184 -8.60 14.60 5.28
C VAL A 184 -9.10 15.04 6.65
N SER A 185 -8.42 16.00 7.28
CA SER A 185 -8.74 16.48 8.64
C SER A 185 -8.33 17.94 8.81
N ASP A 186 -9.04 18.67 9.67
CA ASP A 186 -8.75 20.06 10.05
C ASP A 186 -8.24 20.21 11.48
N GLY A 187 -8.10 19.09 12.22
CA GLY A 187 -7.75 19.09 13.64
C GLY A 187 -6.48 18.34 14.02
N ALA A 188 -6.05 18.59 15.25
CA ALA A 188 -5.11 17.72 15.93
C ALA A 188 -5.84 16.47 16.43
N ASP A 189 -5.11 15.37 16.64
CA ASP A 189 -5.66 14.23 17.36
C ASP A 189 -5.99 14.61 18.81
N THR A 190 -7.26 14.51 19.19
CA THR A 190 -7.75 14.93 20.52
C THR A 190 -8.52 13.84 21.26
N ALA A 191 -8.84 12.74 20.58
CA ALA A 191 -9.75 11.73 21.11
C ALA A 191 -9.34 10.28 20.84
N SER A 192 -8.17 10.02 20.25
CA SER A 192 -7.70 8.66 20.06
C SER A 192 -7.32 8.01 21.39
N ASP A 193 -7.71 6.75 21.56
CA ASP A 193 -7.18 5.86 22.60
C ASP A 193 -5.78 5.35 22.24
N ARG A 194 -5.48 5.27 20.93
CA ARG A 194 -4.18 4.83 20.38
C ARG A 194 -3.19 5.98 20.33
N ARG A 195 -1.90 5.61 20.40
CA ARG A 195 -0.80 6.57 20.27
C ARG A 195 -0.29 6.65 18.84
N LEU A 196 0.33 7.77 18.48
CA LEU A 196 0.99 7.96 17.18
C LEU A 196 1.90 6.79 16.80
N GLN A 197 2.67 6.26 17.76
CA GLN A 197 3.59 5.15 17.51
C GLN A 197 2.84 3.87 17.09
N GLU A 198 1.71 3.56 17.73
CA GLU A 198 0.90 2.38 17.39
C GLU A 198 0.33 2.51 15.96
N ALA A 199 -0.16 3.69 15.58
CA ALA A 199 -0.62 3.96 14.22
C ALA A 199 0.50 3.78 13.19
N ARG A 200 1.70 4.28 13.48
CA ARG A 200 2.88 4.11 12.61
C ARG A 200 3.28 2.64 12.44
N ASP A 201 3.27 1.86 13.52
CA ASP A 201 3.65 0.44 13.48
C ASP A 201 2.65 -0.40 12.70
N VAL A 202 1.36 -0.09 12.81
CA VAL A 202 0.31 -0.75 12.04
C VAL A 202 0.41 -0.40 10.56
N LEU A 203 0.63 0.87 10.21
CA LEU A 203 0.79 1.31 8.82
C LEU A 203 2.03 0.70 8.15
N ARG A 204 3.14 0.51 8.90
CA ARG A 204 4.33 -0.19 8.39
C ARG A 204 4.06 -1.64 7.98
N ARG A 205 3.10 -2.30 8.64
CA ARG A 205 2.73 -3.70 8.34
C ARG A 205 1.73 -3.80 7.20
N SER A 206 0.80 -2.86 7.11
CA SER A 206 -0.24 -2.84 6.06
C SER A 206 0.23 -2.19 4.75
N ASP A 207 1.34 -1.44 4.81
CA ASP A 207 2.12 -0.95 3.66
C ASP A 207 1.40 -0.03 2.64
N PRO A 208 0.47 0.85 3.04
CA PRO A 208 -0.05 1.87 2.13
C PRO A 208 0.87 3.09 2.06
N PHE A 209 0.90 3.76 0.91
CA PHE A 209 1.32 5.17 0.84
C PHE A 209 0.30 6.03 1.55
N VAL A 210 0.69 6.74 2.59
CA VAL A 210 -0.24 7.59 3.34
C VAL A 210 -0.10 9.03 2.92
N TYR A 211 -1.19 9.62 2.44
CA TYR A 211 -1.33 11.03 2.15
C TYR A 211 -2.23 11.68 3.18
N ALA A 212 -1.94 12.92 3.54
CA ALA A 212 -2.83 13.70 4.40
C ALA A 212 -3.07 15.08 3.79
N ILE A 213 -4.32 15.51 3.78
CA ILE A 213 -4.70 16.90 3.54
C ILE A 213 -5.09 17.49 4.89
N ALA A 214 -4.22 18.38 5.36
CA ALA A 214 -4.36 19.08 6.63
C ALA A 214 -4.98 20.45 6.39
N ILE A 215 -6.24 20.62 6.80
CA ILE A 215 -6.98 21.90 6.59
C ILE A 215 -6.64 22.81 7.76
N ASP A 216 -5.76 23.79 7.54
CA ASP A 216 -5.39 24.77 8.56
C ASP A 216 -6.38 25.94 8.54
N SER A 217 -7.47 25.80 9.28
CA SER A 217 -8.50 26.83 9.36
C SER A 217 -7.98 28.07 10.09
N ALA A 218 -8.18 29.23 9.50
CA ALA A 218 -7.87 30.52 10.14
C ALA A 218 -8.65 30.76 11.45
N ALA A 219 -9.78 30.06 11.64
CA ALA A 219 -10.60 30.12 12.85
C ALA A 219 -10.11 29.16 13.95
N ALA A 220 -9.15 28.26 13.67
CA ALA A 220 -8.64 27.30 14.64
C ALA A 220 -7.82 27.99 15.73
N THR A 221 -8.04 27.59 16.98
CA THR A 221 -7.23 27.97 18.12
C THR A 221 -5.91 27.19 18.15
N ALA A 222 -4.94 27.59 18.95
CA ALA A 222 -3.68 26.86 19.08
C ALA A 222 -3.86 25.37 19.51
N SER A 223 -4.92 25.07 20.26
CA SER A 223 -5.24 23.71 20.72
C SER A 223 -6.05 22.87 19.74
N THR A 224 -6.71 23.50 18.77
CA THR A 224 -7.55 22.82 17.75
C THR A 224 -6.95 22.88 16.37
N ARG A 225 -5.85 23.62 16.18
CA ARG A 225 -5.14 23.70 14.89
C ARG A 225 -4.58 22.34 14.51
N VAL A 226 -4.67 22.01 13.23
CA VAL A 226 -4.12 20.77 12.68
C VAL A 226 -2.64 20.59 13.05
N ASN A 227 -2.30 19.40 13.54
CA ASN A 227 -0.91 19.05 13.82
C ASN A 227 -0.24 18.48 12.57
N ALA A 228 0.19 19.37 11.68
CA ALA A 228 0.83 18.98 10.42
C ALA A 228 2.12 18.16 10.63
N ASP A 229 2.86 18.40 11.72
CA ASP A 229 4.09 17.65 12.00
C ASP A 229 3.79 16.20 12.39
N ALA A 230 2.78 15.95 13.23
CA ALA A 230 2.32 14.60 13.53
C ALA A 230 1.83 13.85 12.28
N LEU A 231 1.15 14.55 11.37
CA LEU A 231 0.75 13.96 10.08
C LEU A 231 1.96 13.68 9.17
N ARG A 232 2.97 14.55 9.14
CA ARG A 232 4.23 14.32 8.40
C ARG A 232 4.99 13.12 8.95
N ASP A 233 4.95 12.93 10.27
CA ASP A 233 5.54 11.76 10.94
C ASP A 233 4.86 10.44 10.57
N ILE A 234 3.59 10.48 10.17
CA ILE A 234 2.83 9.33 9.65
C ILE A 234 3.11 9.14 8.17
N THR A 235 2.98 10.18 7.37
CA THR A 235 3.01 10.11 5.91
C THR A 235 4.41 9.86 5.35
N GLY A 236 5.42 10.57 5.85
CA GLY A 236 6.78 10.53 5.32
C GLY A 236 7.43 9.15 5.31
N PRO A 237 7.35 8.32 6.38
CA PRO A 237 7.92 6.97 6.39
C PRO A 237 7.28 6.00 5.40
N THR A 238 6.05 6.27 4.94
CA THR A 238 5.32 5.44 3.96
C THR A 238 5.62 5.81 2.51
N GLY A 239 6.30 6.93 2.27
CA GLY A 239 6.56 7.47 0.94
C GLY A 239 5.55 8.53 0.48
N GLY A 240 4.46 8.73 1.21
CA GLY A 240 3.49 9.80 0.95
C GLY A 240 3.91 11.14 1.55
N TYR A 241 2.96 12.06 1.66
CA TYR A 241 3.21 13.40 2.22
C TYR A 241 1.96 14.03 2.82
N THR A 242 2.18 15.06 3.64
CA THR A 242 1.13 15.89 4.19
C THR A 242 1.10 17.22 3.44
N GLU A 243 -0.05 17.56 2.89
CA GLU A 243 -0.33 18.84 2.28
C GLU A 243 -1.15 19.70 3.23
N VAL A 244 -0.68 20.91 3.52
CA VAL A 244 -1.40 21.87 4.34
C VAL A 244 -2.13 22.82 3.43
N VAL A 245 -3.46 22.91 3.59
CA VAL A 245 -4.33 23.82 2.81
C VAL A 245 -4.99 24.84 3.74
N GLN A 246 -5.20 26.06 3.25
CA GLN A 246 -5.76 27.14 4.06
C GLN A 246 -7.29 27.23 3.99
N GLY A 247 -7.93 26.41 3.16
CA GLY A 247 -9.38 26.39 3.04
C GLY A 247 -9.89 25.60 1.84
N ALA A 248 -11.18 25.72 1.58
CA ALA A 248 -11.91 24.97 0.58
C ALA A 248 -11.36 25.09 -0.85
N ALA A 249 -10.90 26.28 -1.21
CA ALA A 249 -10.36 26.54 -2.55
C ALA A 249 -9.14 25.68 -2.89
N ASP A 250 -8.37 25.27 -1.88
CA ASP A 250 -7.13 24.50 -2.05
C ASP A 250 -7.37 23.00 -2.02
N LEU A 251 -8.52 22.51 -1.54
CA LEU A 251 -8.84 21.07 -1.43
C LEU A 251 -8.87 20.39 -2.80
N GLY A 252 -9.50 21.02 -3.79
CA GLY A 252 -9.53 20.50 -5.16
C GLY A 252 -8.12 20.33 -5.74
N PRO A 253 -7.33 21.40 -5.80
CA PRO A 253 -5.91 21.33 -6.22
C PRO A 253 -5.08 20.31 -5.43
N ALA A 254 -5.27 20.18 -4.10
CA ALA A 254 -4.55 19.20 -3.28
C ALA A 254 -4.89 17.77 -3.67
N THR A 255 -6.17 17.44 -3.84
CA THR A 255 -6.61 16.10 -4.30
C THR A 255 -6.11 15.81 -5.72
N GLU A 256 -6.08 16.80 -6.62
CA GLU A 256 -5.54 16.64 -7.98
C GLU A 256 -4.04 16.33 -7.95
N ARG A 257 -3.25 16.98 -7.09
CA ARG A 257 -1.82 16.70 -6.94
C ARG A 257 -1.57 15.28 -6.45
N ILE A 258 -2.33 14.81 -5.46
CA ILE A 258 -2.23 13.42 -4.96
C ILE A 258 -2.61 12.43 -6.05
N ALA A 259 -3.69 12.67 -6.79
CA ALA A 259 -4.11 11.81 -7.89
C ALA A 259 -3.07 11.75 -9.01
N ASN A 260 -2.52 12.92 -9.39
CA ASN A 260 -1.46 12.98 -10.39
C ASN A 260 -0.21 12.22 -9.94
N GLU A 261 0.16 12.30 -8.66
CA GLU A 261 1.24 11.49 -8.11
C GLU A 261 0.93 10.00 -8.19
N LEU A 262 -0.25 9.58 -7.72
CA LEU A 262 -0.69 8.19 -7.79
C LEU A 262 -0.68 7.64 -9.23
N ASN A 263 -0.93 8.47 -10.23
CA ASN A 263 -0.93 8.05 -11.63
C ASN A 263 0.46 7.99 -12.27
N ASN A 264 1.47 8.61 -11.66
CA ASN A 264 2.83 8.76 -12.21
C ASN A 264 3.93 8.18 -11.31
N GLN A 265 3.61 7.20 -10.49
CA GLN A 265 4.59 6.49 -9.66
C GLN A 265 5.29 5.39 -10.46
N TYR A 266 6.58 5.22 -10.20
CA TYR A 266 7.36 4.07 -10.68
C TYR A 266 7.16 2.87 -9.76
N MET A 267 7.21 1.66 -10.31
CA MET A 267 7.26 0.44 -9.53
C MET A 267 8.57 -0.29 -9.81
N LEU A 268 9.37 -0.47 -8.78
CA LEU A 268 10.62 -1.23 -8.81
C LEU A 268 10.39 -2.58 -8.12
N GLY A 269 11.04 -3.63 -8.63
CA GLY A 269 11.06 -4.92 -7.97
C GLY A 269 12.48 -5.45 -7.86
N TYR A 270 12.80 -6.11 -6.75
CA TYR A 270 14.06 -6.79 -6.54
C TYR A 270 13.86 -8.08 -5.73
N VAL A 271 14.82 -8.98 -5.84
CA VAL A 271 14.85 -10.22 -5.06
C VAL A 271 15.78 -10.01 -3.87
N PRO A 272 15.28 -10.05 -2.63
CA PRO A 272 16.12 -9.92 -1.44
C PRO A 272 17.24 -10.96 -1.43
N SER A 273 18.45 -10.55 -1.04
CA SER A 273 19.59 -11.45 -0.91
C SER A 273 19.53 -12.33 0.34
N LYS A 274 18.75 -11.91 1.35
CA LYS A 274 18.54 -12.61 2.61
C LYS A 274 17.21 -13.34 2.62
N ALA A 275 17.14 -14.55 3.16
CA ALA A 275 15.88 -15.27 3.38
C ALA A 275 14.94 -14.51 4.33
N PRO A 276 13.61 -14.69 4.22
CA PRO A 276 12.64 -14.13 5.17
C PRO A 276 12.96 -14.58 6.61
N ASP A 277 12.91 -13.63 7.55
CA ASP A 277 13.22 -13.84 8.97
C ASP A 277 12.23 -13.13 9.91
N GLY A 278 11.17 -12.51 9.35
CA GLY A 278 10.19 -11.71 10.07
C GLY A 278 10.72 -10.36 10.55
N GLY A 279 12.00 -10.05 10.30
CA GLY A 279 12.66 -8.81 10.72
C GLY A 279 12.30 -7.63 9.83
N TRP A 280 12.51 -6.42 10.37
CA TRP A 280 12.40 -5.19 9.59
C TRP A 280 13.63 -5.03 8.70
N ARG A 281 13.43 -4.67 7.42
CA ARG A 281 14.48 -4.35 6.47
C ARG A 281 14.31 -2.93 5.94
N GLU A 282 15.37 -2.16 6.03
CA GLU A 282 15.37 -0.79 5.51
C GLU A 282 15.48 -0.81 3.98
N ILE A 283 14.59 -0.05 3.31
CA ILE A 283 14.68 0.22 1.86
C ILE A 283 15.12 1.66 1.66
N ARG A 284 16.03 1.86 0.72
CA ARG A 284 16.42 3.18 0.26
C ARG A 284 16.51 3.18 -1.26
N VAL A 285 15.77 4.09 -1.88
CA VAL A 285 15.88 4.37 -3.32
C VAL A 285 16.58 5.70 -3.50
N ARG A 286 17.49 5.78 -4.44
CA ARG A 286 18.20 7.01 -4.81
C ARG A 286 18.16 7.19 -6.32
N MET A 287 18.28 8.44 -6.75
CA MET A 287 18.50 8.79 -8.15
C MET A 287 20.00 8.92 -8.43
N LYS A 288 20.46 8.49 -9.60
CA LYS A 288 21.81 8.78 -10.08
C LYS A 288 22.00 10.28 -10.30
N ASP A 289 20.98 10.93 -10.86
CA ASP A 289 20.91 12.39 -10.91
C ASP A 289 20.55 12.94 -9.52
N ARG A 290 21.51 13.64 -8.91
CA ARG A 290 21.39 14.21 -7.55
C ARG A 290 20.47 15.42 -7.44
N SER A 291 19.97 15.94 -8.56
CA SER A 291 18.95 17.00 -8.58
C SER A 291 17.54 16.47 -8.37
N HIS A 292 17.35 15.15 -8.45
CA HIS A 292 16.08 14.45 -8.25
C HIS A 292 16.02 13.79 -6.87
N PHE A 293 14.84 13.84 -6.26
CA PHE A 293 14.56 13.27 -4.95
C PHE A 293 13.53 12.17 -5.06
N THR A 294 13.68 11.12 -4.26
CA THR A 294 12.73 10.00 -4.22
C THR A 294 11.90 10.02 -2.96
N ARG A 295 10.62 9.65 -3.08
CA ARG A 295 9.75 9.26 -1.98
C ARG A 295 9.34 7.81 -2.21
N ALA A 296 9.61 6.97 -1.22
CA ALA A 296 9.27 5.55 -1.18
C ALA A 296 9.10 5.12 0.28
N ARG A 297 8.51 3.97 0.51
CA ARG A 297 8.48 3.38 1.86
C ARG A 297 9.91 3.17 2.37
N ARG A 298 10.11 3.36 3.67
CA ARG A 298 11.45 3.24 4.28
C ARG A 298 11.88 1.81 4.60
N GLY A 299 11.01 0.83 4.40
CA GLY A 299 11.32 -0.57 4.66
C GLY A 299 10.07 -1.44 4.70
N TYR A 300 10.24 -2.72 5.05
CA TYR A 300 9.18 -3.71 5.15
C TYR A 300 9.56 -4.81 6.16
N TYR A 301 8.59 -5.60 6.59
CA TYR A 301 8.83 -6.82 7.36
C TYR A 301 9.03 -8.00 6.42
N ALA A 302 10.13 -8.71 6.54
CA ALA A 302 10.52 -9.84 5.69
C ALA A 302 9.81 -11.13 6.14
N ASN A 303 8.51 -11.26 5.81
CA ASN A 303 7.65 -12.38 6.15
C ASN A 303 7.73 -13.52 5.14
#